data_b8b29dfe67a1c45f4776e873d28e4b04
#
_entry.id   b8b29dfe67a1c45f4776e873d28e4b04
#
_cell.length_a   1.000
_cell.length_b   1.000
_cell.length_c   1.000
_cell.angle_alpha   90.00
_cell.angle_beta   90.00
_cell.angle_gamma   90.00
#
_symmetry.space_group_name_H-M   'P 1'
#
loop_
_entity.id
_entity.type
_entity.pdbx_description
1 polymer ?
#
loop_
_entity_poly.entity_id
_entity_poly.type
_entity_poly.pdbx_seq_one_letter_code
_entity_poly.pdbx_strand_id
1 'polypeptide(L)'
;MSYDFDRLTDRRGSNSLKWDVTERELPMWVADMDFETAPEITEALKKRAEHGIFGYTTVPEAWREAVAGWWQRRHNFEMDRDWLVFCAGVVPAVSSAVRKLTTAGEAVLVQ
;
A
#
# COMPACT_ATOMS: atom_id res chain seq x y z
N MET A 1 11.26 -7.27 -18.47
CA MET A 1 12.01 -7.94 -17.39
C MET A 1 11.17 -9.10 -16.89
N SER A 2 11.79 -10.23 -16.60
CA SER A 2 11.11 -11.38 -15.99
C SER A 2 11.36 -11.30 -14.49
N TYR A 3 10.30 -11.35 -13.69
CA TYR A 3 10.40 -11.46 -12.23
C TYR A 3 10.45 -12.93 -11.84
N ASP A 4 11.28 -13.27 -10.86
CA ASP A 4 11.40 -14.62 -10.35
C ASP A 4 10.43 -14.79 -9.15
N PHE A 5 9.28 -15.41 -9.41
CA PHE A 5 8.28 -15.72 -8.39
C PHE A 5 8.48 -17.10 -7.75
N ASP A 6 9.45 -17.89 -8.21
CA ASP A 6 9.76 -19.20 -7.65
C ASP A 6 10.81 -19.12 -6.53
N ARG A 7 11.50 -18.00 -6.43
CA ARG A 7 12.48 -17.76 -5.38
C ARG A 7 11.81 -17.65 -4.01
N LEU A 8 12.21 -18.54 -3.11
CA LEU A 8 11.75 -18.48 -1.73
C LEU A 8 12.46 -17.34 -0.98
N THR A 9 11.66 -16.49 -0.33
CA THR A 9 12.14 -15.42 0.53
C THR A 9 11.88 -15.77 1.99
N ASP A 10 12.95 -15.98 2.76
CA ASP A 10 12.82 -16.17 4.20
C ASP A 10 12.51 -14.83 4.88
N ARG A 11 11.38 -14.77 5.56
CA ARG A 11 10.90 -13.57 6.26
C ARG A 11 10.86 -13.75 7.79
N ARG A 12 11.32 -14.89 8.31
CA ARG A 12 11.38 -15.15 9.76
C ARG A 12 12.44 -14.27 10.40
N GLY A 13 12.17 -13.77 11.59
CA GLY A 13 13.10 -12.88 12.30
C GLY A 13 13.25 -11.48 11.68
N SER A 14 12.35 -11.11 10.77
CA SER A 14 12.35 -9.79 10.10
C SER A 14 11.41 -8.77 10.72
N ASN A 15 10.86 -9.04 11.89
CA ASN A 15 9.76 -8.29 12.52
C ASN A 15 8.49 -8.27 11.65
N SER A 16 8.27 -9.32 10.88
CA SER A 16 7.07 -9.48 10.08
C SER A 16 5.91 -9.95 10.95
N LEU A 17 4.84 -9.17 11.05
CA LEU A 17 3.63 -9.59 11.76
C LEU A 17 3.07 -10.94 11.25
N LYS A 18 3.28 -11.23 9.98
CA LYS A 18 2.86 -12.49 9.35
C LYS A 18 3.77 -13.65 9.70
N TRP A 19 5.10 -13.45 9.68
CA TRP A 19 6.08 -14.52 9.73
C TRP A 19 6.78 -14.72 11.07
N ASP A 20 6.66 -13.79 12.00
CA ASP A 20 7.20 -13.94 13.35
C ASP A 20 6.26 -14.81 14.21
N VAL A 21 6.06 -16.03 13.74
CA VAL A 21 5.28 -17.12 14.32
C VAL A 21 6.18 -18.30 14.64
N THR A 22 5.65 -19.38 15.25
CA THR A 22 6.45 -20.54 15.56
C THR A 22 6.92 -21.27 14.29
N GLU A 23 8.03 -22.01 14.38
CA GLU A 23 8.61 -22.74 13.23
C GLU A 23 7.66 -23.76 12.60
N ARG A 24 6.66 -24.22 13.35
CA ARG A 24 5.68 -25.22 12.89
C ARG A 24 4.46 -24.62 12.20
N GLU A 25 4.35 -23.29 12.18
CA GLU A 25 3.22 -22.58 11.59
C GLU A 25 3.54 -22.09 10.19
N LEU A 26 2.59 -22.29 9.29
CA LEU A 26 2.57 -21.66 7.96
C LEU A 26 1.52 -20.55 7.99
N PRO A 27 1.93 -19.28 8.06
CA PRO A 27 0.98 -18.18 8.13
C PRO A 27 0.33 -17.92 6.77
N MET A 28 -1.01 -17.93 6.75
CA MET A 28 -1.81 -17.65 5.54
C MET A 28 -2.97 -16.69 5.82
N TRP A 29 -2.93 -15.96 6.93
CA TRP A 29 -4.04 -15.16 7.43
C TRP A 29 -4.08 -13.72 6.91
N VAL A 30 -2.95 -13.19 6.49
CA VAL A 30 -2.84 -11.82 5.98
C VAL A 30 -2.35 -11.83 4.52
N ALA A 31 -2.87 -10.92 3.73
CA ALA A 31 -2.66 -10.90 2.28
C ALA A 31 -1.38 -10.20 1.81
N ASP A 32 -0.44 -9.87 2.71
CA ASP A 32 0.86 -9.37 2.28
C ASP A 32 1.65 -10.48 1.55
N MET A 33 2.12 -10.16 0.37
CA MET A 33 2.81 -11.12 -0.50
C MET A 33 4.22 -11.39 -0.01
N ASP A 34 4.70 -12.63 -0.25
CA ASP A 34 6.04 -13.08 0.11
C ASP A 34 7.04 -12.96 -1.04
N PHE A 35 6.64 -12.34 -2.14
CA PHE A 35 7.51 -12.03 -3.27
C PHE A 35 8.29 -10.74 -3.01
N GLU A 36 9.52 -10.70 -3.49
CA GLU A 36 10.30 -9.47 -3.51
C GLU A 36 9.58 -8.40 -4.35
N THR A 37 9.66 -7.16 -3.90
CA THR A 37 9.09 -6.02 -4.65
C THR A 37 9.84 -5.83 -5.97
N ALA A 38 9.15 -5.29 -6.97
CA ALA A 38 9.76 -5.00 -8.27
C ALA A 38 11.03 -4.15 -8.13
N PRO A 39 12.11 -4.50 -8.84
CA PRO A 39 13.40 -3.79 -8.74
C PRO A 39 13.27 -2.29 -8.96
N GLU A 40 12.39 -1.86 -9.85
CA GLU A 40 12.14 -0.46 -10.16
C GLU A 40 11.61 0.31 -8.93
N ILE A 41 10.78 -0.32 -8.12
CA ILE A 41 10.27 0.26 -6.88
C ILE A 41 11.41 0.37 -5.86
N THR A 42 12.19 -0.72 -5.72
CA THR A 42 13.34 -0.74 -4.81
C THR A 42 14.35 0.36 -5.16
N GLU A 43 14.68 0.54 -6.43
CA GLU A 43 15.60 1.57 -6.88
C GLU A 43 15.05 2.99 -6.66
N ALA A 44 13.75 3.20 -6.86
CA ALA A 44 13.11 4.49 -6.55
C ALA A 44 13.20 4.83 -5.06
N LEU A 45 13.00 3.84 -4.18
CA LEU A 45 13.13 4.01 -2.74
C LEU A 45 14.58 4.29 -2.32
N LYS A 46 15.56 3.56 -2.87
CA LYS A 46 16.99 3.81 -2.62
C LYS A 46 17.39 5.22 -3.02
N LYS A 47 17.03 5.65 -4.24
CA LYS A 47 17.30 7.01 -4.72
C LYS A 47 16.70 8.08 -3.80
N ARG A 48 15.52 7.84 -3.27
CA ARG A 48 14.90 8.76 -2.31
C ARG A 48 15.62 8.76 -0.97
N ALA A 49 16.06 7.61 -0.50
CA ALA A 49 16.85 7.48 0.73
C ALA A 49 18.22 8.16 0.61
N GLU A 50 18.90 8.00 -0.51
CA GLU A 50 20.18 8.64 -0.81
C GLU A 50 20.11 10.18 -0.82
N HIS A 51 18.96 10.74 -1.19
CA HIS A 51 18.73 12.19 -1.10
C HIS A 51 18.88 12.72 0.33
N GLY A 52 18.60 11.92 1.37
CA GLY A 52 18.93 12.16 2.77
C GLY A 52 18.14 13.27 3.48
N ILE A 53 17.22 13.96 2.80
CA ILE A 53 16.41 15.02 3.39
C ILE A 53 14.95 14.56 3.45
N PHE A 54 14.44 14.37 4.65
CA PHE A 54 13.11 13.85 4.94
C PHE A 54 12.26 14.90 5.67
N GLY A 55 11.80 15.89 4.92
CA GLY A 55 10.93 16.94 5.43
C GLY A 55 9.48 16.74 4.99
N TYR A 56 8.67 17.77 5.21
CA TYR A 56 7.31 17.80 4.67
C TYR A 56 7.34 17.79 3.15
N THR A 57 6.52 16.91 2.56
CA THR A 57 6.39 16.79 1.11
C THR A 57 4.96 17.03 0.67
N THR A 58 4.81 17.56 -0.52
CA THR A 58 3.51 17.64 -1.18
C THR A 58 3.24 16.37 -1.97
N VAL A 59 1.98 16.03 -2.15
CA VAL A 59 1.58 14.97 -3.09
C VAL A 59 1.67 15.54 -4.50
N PRO A 60 2.57 15.05 -5.37
CA PRO A 60 2.73 15.60 -6.71
C PRO A 60 1.56 15.22 -7.62
N GLU A 61 1.30 16.03 -8.64
CA GLU A 61 0.28 15.71 -9.65
C GLU A 61 0.55 14.37 -10.34
N ALA A 62 1.81 13.99 -10.55
CA ALA A 62 2.20 12.70 -11.09
C ALA A 62 1.62 11.50 -10.33
N TRP A 63 1.35 11.64 -9.02
CA TRP A 63 0.66 10.60 -8.25
C TRP A 63 -0.79 10.42 -8.72
N ARG A 64 -1.52 11.52 -8.90
CA ARG A 64 -2.91 11.49 -9.39
C ARG A 64 -2.98 10.94 -10.80
N GLU A 65 -2.06 11.35 -11.66
CA GLU A 65 -1.93 10.85 -13.03
C GLU A 65 -1.65 9.35 -13.07
N ALA A 66 -0.75 8.86 -12.22
CA ALA A 66 -0.41 7.44 -12.15
C ALA A 66 -1.62 6.60 -11.72
N VAL A 67 -2.36 7.03 -10.70
CA VAL A 67 -3.56 6.34 -10.20
C VAL A 67 -4.66 6.36 -11.26
N ALA A 68 -5.06 7.50 -11.76
CA ALA A 68 -6.11 7.62 -12.77
C ALA A 68 -5.76 6.87 -14.06
N GLY A 69 -4.51 6.98 -14.52
CA GLY A 69 -4.03 6.27 -15.70
C GLY A 69 -4.01 4.74 -15.52
N TRP A 70 -3.73 4.25 -14.31
CA TRP A 70 -3.80 2.82 -14.03
C TRP A 70 -5.25 2.31 -14.13
N TRP A 71 -6.20 2.99 -13.51
CA TRP A 71 -7.61 2.64 -13.58
C TRP A 71 -8.15 2.68 -15.01
N GLN A 72 -7.78 3.69 -15.78
CA GLN A 72 -8.16 3.78 -17.19
C GLN A 72 -7.62 2.59 -18.00
N ARG A 73 -6.33 2.25 -17.86
CA ARG A 73 -5.72 1.18 -18.65
C ARG A 73 -6.18 -0.22 -18.26
N ARG A 74 -6.42 -0.46 -16.96
CA ARG A 74 -6.71 -1.82 -16.44
C ARG A 74 -8.19 -2.11 -16.32
N HIS A 75 -9.01 -1.11 -16.14
CA HIS A 75 -10.43 -1.27 -15.86
C HIS A 75 -11.34 -0.46 -16.80
N ASN A 76 -10.77 0.25 -17.77
CA ASN A 76 -11.50 1.16 -18.66
C ASN A 76 -12.40 2.15 -17.87
N PHE A 77 -11.88 2.61 -16.74
CA PHE A 77 -12.58 3.53 -15.86
C PHE A 77 -11.90 4.88 -15.88
N GLU A 78 -12.61 5.89 -16.38
CA GLU A 78 -12.16 7.28 -16.38
C GLU A 78 -12.53 7.91 -15.04
N MET A 79 -11.50 8.30 -14.30
CA MET A 79 -11.63 8.88 -12.96
C MET A 79 -11.27 10.35 -13.01
N ASP A 80 -12.10 11.19 -12.38
CA ASP A 80 -11.75 12.57 -12.12
C ASP A 80 -10.63 12.60 -11.05
N ARG A 81 -9.52 13.23 -11.38
CA ARG A 81 -8.34 13.32 -10.51
C ARG A 81 -8.62 14.06 -9.22
N ASP A 82 -9.59 14.99 -9.21
CA ASP A 82 -9.98 15.75 -8.03
C ASP A 82 -10.74 14.90 -6.99
N TRP A 83 -11.21 13.70 -7.38
CA TRP A 83 -11.77 12.75 -6.43
C TRP A 83 -10.70 12.07 -5.57
N LEU A 84 -9.43 12.14 -5.98
CA LEU A 84 -8.34 11.47 -5.29
C LEU A 84 -7.88 12.26 -4.06
N VAL A 85 -8.05 11.65 -2.90
CA VAL A 85 -7.54 12.15 -1.62
C VAL A 85 -6.43 11.21 -1.13
N PHE A 86 -5.24 11.77 -0.95
CA PHE A 86 -4.11 10.99 -0.43
C PHE A 86 -4.30 10.71 1.06
N CYS A 87 -4.10 9.44 1.44
CA CYS A 87 -4.03 8.99 2.82
C CYS A 87 -2.79 8.13 3.05
N ALA A 88 -2.20 8.21 4.23
CA ALA A 88 -0.99 7.45 4.59
C ALA A 88 -1.25 5.94 4.78
N GLY A 89 -2.47 5.46 4.57
CA GLY A 89 -2.85 4.05 4.65
C GLY A 89 -4.36 3.88 4.73
N VAL A 90 -4.81 2.63 4.61
CA VAL A 90 -6.24 2.28 4.62
C VAL A 90 -6.88 2.57 5.97
N VAL A 91 -6.23 2.23 7.07
CA VAL A 91 -6.79 2.44 8.43
C VAL A 91 -7.05 3.93 8.71
N PRO A 92 -6.11 4.86 8.47
CA PRO A 92 -6.38 6.29 8.58
C PRO A 92 -7.52 6.77 7.66
N ALA A 93 -7.59 6.25 6.43
CA ALA A 93 -8.65 6.61 5.48
C ALA A 93 -10.02 6.18 5.99
N VAL A 94 -10.18 4.92 6.40
CA VAL A 94 -11.43 4.39 6.95
C VAL A 94 -11.83 5.13 8.23
N SER A 95 -10.87 5.35 9.15
CA SER A 95 -11.13 6.09 10.39
C SER A 95 -11.63 7.51 10.12
N SER A 96 -11.03 8.19 9.16
CA SER A 96 -11.45 9.54 8.77
C SER A 96 -12.84 9.54 8.13
N ALA A 97 -13.12 8.57 7.25
CA ALA A 97 -14.42 8.41 6.61
C ALA A 97 -15.53 8.17 7.66
N VAL A 98 -15.31 7.22 8.58
CA VAL A 98 -16.27 6.94 9.66
C VAL A 98 -16.56 8.19 10.49
N ARG A 99 -15.51 8.88 10.96
CA ARG A 99 -15.66 10.10 11.77
C ARG A 99 -16.38 11.24 11.04
N LYS A 100 -16.25 11.30 9.74
CA LYS A 100 -16.84 12.36 8.95
C LYS A 100 -18.28 12.08 8.52
N LEU A 101 -18.59 10.81 8.25
CA LEU A 101 -19.86 10.39 7.67
C LEU A 101 -20.87 9.87 8.71
N THR A 102 -20.44 9.68 9.97
CA THR A 102 -21.33 9.23 11.05
C THR A 102 -21.29 10.16 12.23
N THR A 103 -22.38 10.13 13.03
CA THR A 103 -22.54 10.83 14.31
C THR A 103 -22.64 9.84 15.47
N ALA A 104 -22.52 10.35 16.70
CA ALA A 104 -22.62 9.49 17.88
C ALA A 104 -23.98 8.78 17.94
N GLY A 105 -23.96 7.46 18.11
CA GLY A 105 -25.15 6.60 18.15
C GLY A 105 -25.51 5.94 16.82
N GLU A 106 -24.89 6.33 15.71
CA GLU A 106 -25.02 5.63 14.43
C GLU A 106 -24.14 4.39 14.37
N ALA A 107 -24.55 3.41 13.57
CA ALA A 107 -23.83 2.16 13.39
C ALA A 107 -23.15 2.10 12.01
N VAL A 108 -22.00 1.44 11.97
CA VAL A 108 -21.28 1.13 10.72
C VAL A 108 -21.35 -0.38 10.49
N LEU A 109 -21.83 -0.78 9.33
CA LEU A 109 -21.82 -2.18 8.93
C LEU A 109 -20.43 -2.59 8.50
N VAL A 110 -19.91 -3.67 9.07
CA VAL A 110 -18.63 -4.28 8.72
C VAL A 110 -18.84 -5.74 8.33
N GLN A 111 -17.97 -6.25 7.46
CA GLN A 111 -17.93 -7.65 7.05
C GLN A 111 -16.83 -8.40 7.80
#